data_4d89a44d0de37e28a3df16416002fb86
#
_entry.id   4d89a44d0de37e28a3df16416002fb86
#
_cell.length_a   1.000
_cell.length_b   1.000
_cell.length_c   1.000
_cell.angle_alpha   90.00
_cell.angle_beta   90.00
_cell.angle_gamma   90.00
#
_symmetry.space_group_name_H-M   'P 1'
#
loop_
_entity.id
_entity.type
_entity.pdbx_description
1 polymer ?
#
loop_
_entity_poly.entity_id
_entity_poly.type
_entity_poly.pdbx_seq_one_letter_code
_entity_poly.pdbx_strand_id
1 'polypeptide(L)'
;MKIAIAQTEIIFEQPEENLANAAAWITQAAAAQADCIVFPEMSFTGFSMQVEKIAGYAPKIHEKMRQLAVQCGIAIGYGWTSQEQHGKGENHYTLLDKNGGVLSDYVKIHPFSYGGEDRFYHSGEKLTSAVLGEFSVGTLICYDLRFPEVFRAAAQKNRLLLVPANWLHQRTAHWRILLRARAIENQVYVLGVNCVGQQQSYTFDGQSCLVNPEGELLCTCGGEKQLAYVTIADDTEQFRQAFPTCRDVKIPLYRKLYEDIF
;
A
#
# COMPACT_ATOMS: atom_id res chain seq x y z
N MET A 1 13.27 -10.76 5.80
CA MET A 1 11.79 -10.74 5.89
C MET A 1 11.18 -11.35 4.62
N LYS A 2 10.26 -12.32 4.76
CA LYS A 2 9.52 -12.92 3.63
C LYS A 2 8.12 -12.29 3.54
N ILE A 3 7.80 -11.71 2.39
CA ILE A 3 6.56 -10.98 2.13
C ILE A 3 5.70 -11.80 1.17
N ALA A 4 4.42 -11.97 1.50
CA ALA A 4 3.39 -12.47 0.60
C ALA A 4 2.67 -11.28 -0.05
N ILE A 5 2.63 -11.26 -1.38
CA ILE A 5 2.00 -10.22 -2.20
C ILE A 5 0.64 -10.74 -2.65
N ALA A 6 -0.43 -10.19 -2.12
CA ALA A 6 -1.79 -10.63 -2.41
C ALA A 6 -2.39 -9.83 -3.59
N GLN A 7 -2.04 -10.19 -4.82
CA GLN A 7 -2.67 -9.62 -6.00
C GLN A 7 -4.06 -10.24 -6.21
N THR A 8 -5.05 -9.72 -5.49
CA THR A 8 -6.41 -10.27 -5.45
C THR A 8 -7.31 -9.72 -6.54
N GLU A 9 -8.28 -10.49 -6.95
CA GLU A 9 -9.50 -9.98 -7.56
C GLU A 9 -10.42 -9.52 -6.43
N ILE A 10 -10.85 -8.26 -6.46
CA ILE A 10 -11.77 -7.71 -5.47
C ILE A 10 -13.16 -7.67 -6.06
N ILE A 11 -14.09 -8.42 -5.46
CA ILE A 11 -15.49 -8.42 -5.86
C ILE A 11 -16.11 -7.12 -5.33
N PHE A 12 -16.53 -6.26 -6.26
CA PHE A 12 -16.97 -4.89 -5.95
C PHE A 12 -18.14 -4.88 -4.96
N GLU A 13 -17.95 -4.16 -3.84
CA GLU A 13 -18.92 -4.00 -2.76
C GLU A 13 -19.48 -5.30 -2.14
N GLN A 14 -18.67 -6.39 -2.17
CA GLN A 14 -18.99 -7.67 -1.54
C GLN A 14 -17.97 -8.02 -0.44
N PRO A 15 -17.95 -7.27 0.69
CA PRO A 15 -16.89 -7.42 1.69
C PRO A 15 -16.87 -8.79 2.36
N GLU A 16 -18.00 -9.47 2.49
CA GLU A 16 -18.05 -10.79 3.11
C GLU A 16 -17.34 -11.85 2.28
N GLU A 17 -17.57 -11.84 0.97
CA GLU A 17 -16.90 -12.75 0.04
C GLU A 17 -15.42 -12.45 -0.07
N ASN A 18 -15.05 -11.17 -0.16
CA ASN A 18 -13.66 -10.74 -0.19
C ASN A 18 -12.91 -11.11 1.11
N LEU A 19 -13.55 -11.00 2.28
CA LEU A 19 -12.99 -11.43 3.56
C LEU A 19 -12.78 -12.95 3.62
N ALA A 20 -13.72 -13.73 3.08
CA ALA A 20 -13.59 -15.19 3.00
C ALA A 20 -12.41 -15.59 2.11
N ASN A 21 -12.27 -14.95 0.94
CA ASN A 21 -11.15 -15.14 0.03
C ASN A 21 -9.81 -14.76 0.69
N ALA A 22 -9.77 -13.62 1.38
CA ALA A 22 -8.57 -13.17 2.08
C ALA A 22 -8.14 -14.13 3.18
N ALA A 23 -9.08 -14.73 3.93
CA ALA A 23 -8.78 -15.72 4.98
C ALA A 23 -8.03 -16.94 4.42
N ALA A 24 -8.42 -17.44 3.24
CA ALA A 24 -7.72 -18.52 2.56
C ALA A 24 -6.28 -18.13 2.17
N TRP A 25 -6.08 -16.90 1.66
CA TRP A 25 -4.77 -16.40 1.26
C TRP A 25 -3.85 -16.15 2.46
N ILE A 26 -4.38 -15.62 3.56
CA ILE A 26 -3.63 -15.44 4.81
C ILE A 26 -3.17 -16.80 5.35
N THR A 27 -4.05 -17.80 5.35
CA THR A 27 -3.70 -19.17 5.77
C THR A 27 -2.60 -19.77 4.88
N GLN A 28 -2.71 -19.58 3.56
CA GLN A 28 -1.70 -20.04 2.61
C GLN A 28 -0.36 -19.33 2.79
N ALA A 29 -0.36 -18.01 3.02
CA ALA A 29 0.83 -17.22 3.27
C ALA A 29 1.55 -17.66 4.56
N ALA A 30 0.80 -17.91 5.63
CA ALA A 30 1.32 -18.42 6.90
C ALA A 30 1.92 -19.82 6.73
N ALA A 31 1.24 -20.73 6.02
CA ALA A 31 1.75 -22.06 5.71
C ALA A 31 3.06 -22.01 4.89
N ALA A 32 3.22 -21.00 4.04
CA ALA A 32 4.45 -20.72 3.30
C ALA A 32 5.53 -19.99 4.15
N GLN A 33 5.28 -19.79 5.47
CA GLN A 33 6.19 -19.10 6.38
C GLN A 33 6.50 -17.66 5.95
N ALA A 34 5.51 -16.93 5.43
CA ALA A 34 5.64 -15.50 5.22
C ALA A 34 5.56 -14.74 6.54
N ASP A 35 6.37 -13.71 6.70
CA ASP A 35 6.35 -12.83 7.88
C ASP A 35 5.17 -11.87 7.83
N CYS A 36 4.78 -11.47 6.62
CA CYS A 36 3.62 -10.61 6.39
C CYS A 36 2.92 -10.92 5.05
N ILE A 37 1.65 -10.55 4.98
CA ILE A 37 0.85 -10.50 3.75
C ILE A 37 0.35 -9.09 3.51
N VAL A 38 0.44 -8.59 2.27
CA VAL A 38 0.04 -7.24 1.88
C VAL A 38 -1.04 -7.31 0.81
N PHE A 39 -2.21 -6.74 1.12
CA PHE A 39 -3.38 -6.66 0.25
C PHE A 39 -3.43 -5.32 -0.48
N PRO A 40 -4.23 -5.18 -1.57
CA PRO A 40 -4.44 -3.92 -2.28
C PRO A 40 -5.18 -2.85 -1.44
N GLU A 41 -5.29 -1.63 -1.97
CA GLU A 41 -6.16 -0.56 -1.47
C GLU A 41 -7.63 -1.03 -1.40
N MET A 42 -8.40 -0.56 -0.38
CA MET A 42 -9.82 -0.92 -0.21
C MET A 42 -10.06 -2.44 -0.43
N SER A 43 -9.26 -3.26 0.24
CA SER A 43 -9.03 -4.69 -0.01
C SER A 43 -10.30 -5.53 -0.08
N PHE A 44 -11.36 -5.08 0.60
CA PHE A 44 -12.57 -5.89 0.78
C PHE A 44 -13.83 -5.26 0.17
N THR A 45 -13.73 -4.03 -0.30
CA THR A 45 -14.87 -3.30 -0.86
C THR A 45 -14.67 -2.91 -2.32
N GLY A 46 -13.41 -2.89 -2.79
CA GLY A 46 -13.06 -2.27 -4.04
C GLY A 46 -13.16 -0.75 -3.97
N PHE A 47 -12.78 -0.09 -5.07
CA PHE A 47 -12.73 1.36 -5.19
C PHE A 47 -14.14 1.96 -5.30
N SER A 48 -14.86 2.01 -4.18
CA SER A 48 -16.25 2.47 -4.09
C SER A 48 -16.36 3.89 -3.55
N MET A 49 -17.31 4.65 -4.12
CA MET A 49 -17.71 5.98 -3.64
C MET A 49 -18.97 5.90 -2.74
N GLN A 50 -19.49 4.71 -2.46
CA GLN A 50 -20.63 4.49 -1.56
C GLN A 50 -20.15 4.43 -0.09
N VAL A 51 -19.53 5.51 0.38
CA VAL A 51 -18.82 5.58 1.67
C VAL A 51 -19.67 5.07 2.83
N GLU A 52 -20.90 5.57 2.97
CA GLU A 52 -21.82 5.16 4.04
C GLU A 52 -22.05 3.64 4.07
N LYS A 53 -22.22 3.04 2.90
CA LYS A 53 -22.43 1.59 2.76
C LYS A 53 -21.19 0.81 3.18
N ILE A 54 -20.01 1.18 2.66
CA ILE A 54 -18.79 0.38 2.84
C ILE A 54 -18.13 0.61 4.20
N ALA A 55 -18.22 1.81 4.77
CA ALA A 55 -17.67 2.12 6.10
C ALA A 55 -18.35 1.31 7.22
N GLY A 56 -19.62 0.98 7.05
CA GLY A 56 -20.35 0.12 8.00
C GLY A 56 -19.72 -1.27 8.21
N TYR A 57 -18.89 -1.73 7.28
CA TYR A 57 -18.16 -3.00 7.40
C TYR A 57 -16.84 -2.91 8.16
N ALA A 58 -16.32 -1.70 8.45
CA ALA A 58 -15.04 -1.53 9.10
C ALA A 58 -14.86 -2.33 10.40
N PRO A 59 -15.83 -2.36 11.35
CA PRO A 59 -15.69 -3.16 12.56
C PRO A 59 -15.51 -4.66 12.27
N LYS A 60 -16.26 -5.20 11.33
CA LYS A 60 -16.18 -6.61 10.92
C LYS A 60 -14.84 -6.93 10.23
N ILE A 61 -14.36 -6.02 9.39
CA ILE A 61 -13.06 -6.11 8.71
C ILE A 61 -11.94 -6.18 9.76
N HIS A 62 -11.91 -5.22 10.68
CA HIS A 62 -10.87 -5.16 11.73
C HIS A 62 -10.86 -6.40 12.61
N GLU A 63 -12.02 -6.82 13.08
CA GLU A 63 -12.14 -8.02 13.93
C GLU A 63 -11.62 -9.26 13.19
N LYS A 64 -12.03 -9.44 11.92
CA LYS A 64 -11.60 -10.58 11.10
C LYS A 64 -10.11 -10.57 10.84
N MET A 65 -9.53 -9.41 10.47
CA MET A 65 -8.09 -9.29 10.21
C MET A 65 -7.27 -9.53 11.48
N ARG A 66 -7.69 -8.99 12.61
CA ARG A 66 -7.05 -9.22 13.90
C ARG A 66 -7.07 -10.69 14.32
N GLN A 67 -8.22 -11.36 14.20
CA GLN A 67 -8.34 -12.79 14.45
C GLN A 67 -7.39 -13.61 13.57
N LEU A 68 -7.36 -13.32 12.27
CA LEU A 68 -6.50 -14.04 11.32
C LEU A 68 -5.01 -13.79 11.58
N ALA A 69 -4.60 -12.56 11.92
CA ALA A 69 -3.23 -12.25 12.29
C ALA A 69 -2.76 -13.11 13.47
N VAL A 70 -3.59 -13.22 14.53
CA VAL A 70 -3.28 -14.03 15.71
C VAL A 70 -3.31 -15.52 15.39
N GLN A 71 -4.36 -16.01 14.72
CA GLN A 71 -4.52 -17.43 14.42
C GLN A 71 -3.43 -17.98 13.51
N CYS A 72 -3.00 -17.18 12.54
CA CYS A 72 -1.99 -17.57 11.55
C CYS A 72 -0.57 -17.15 11.95
N GLY A 73 -0.40 -16.29 12.98
CA GLY A 73 0.90 -15.81 13.41
C GLY A 73 1.62 -14.94 12.37
N ILE A 74 0.88 -14.19 11.53
CA ILE A 74 1.39 -13.41 10.41
C ILE A 74 0.95 -11.94 10.50
N ALA A 75 1.83 -11.01 10.14
CA ALA A 75 1.47 -9.60 10.00
C ALA A 75 0.60 -9.37 8.76
N ILE A 76 -0.37 -8.45 8.82
CA ILE A 76 -1.33 -8.22 7.74
C ILE A 76 -1.45 -6.73 7.43
N GLY A 77 -1.19 -6.35 6.15
CA GLY A 77 -1.50 -5.03 5.62
C GLY A 77 -2.78 -5.06 4.78
N TYR A 78 -3.75 -4.21 5.09
CA TYR A 78 -5.04 -4.17 4.39
C TYR A 78 -5.66 -2.78 4.31
N GLY A 79 -6.41 -2.54 3.23
CA GLY A 79 -7.14 -1.29 2.99
C GLY A 79 -8.61 -1.39 3.41
N TRP A 80 -9.14 -0.29 3.95
CA TRP A 80 -10.53 -0.16 4.40
C TRP A 80 -10.99 1.30 4.37
N THR A 81 -12.28 1.55 4.62
CA THR A 81 -12.88 2.88 4.61
C THR A 81 -13.50 3.19 5.95
N SER A 82 -13.20 4.36 6.52
CA SER A 82 -13.96 4.94 7.63
C SER A 82 -14.96 5.97 7.11
N GLN A 83 -15.87 6.37 7.99
CA GLN A 83 -16.72 7.54 7.82
C GLN A 83 -16.90 8.23 9.15
N GLU A 84 -16.62 9.52 9.21
CA GLU A 84 -17.07 10.36 10.31
C GLU A 84 -18.58 10.66 10.17
N GLN A 85 -19.26 10.93 11.28
CA GLN A 85 -20.73 11.10 11.30
C GLN A 85 -21.19 12.06 10.19
N HIS A 86 -21.95 11.52 9.20
CA HIS A 86 -22.61 12.25 8.10
C HIS A 86 -21.68 13.02 7.16
N GLY A 87 -20.40 12.64 7.05
CA GLY A 87 -19.42 13.33 6.22
C GLY A 87 -18.82 12.43 5.14
N LYS A 88 -17.72 12.94 4.58
CA LYS A 88 -16.86 12.15 3.69
C LYS A 88 -16.18 11.03 4.48
N GLY A 89 -15.77 9.98 3.76
CA GLY A 89 -14.95 8.91 4.31
C GLY A 89 -13.47 9.25 4.36
N GLU A 90 -12.70 8.33 4.92
CA GLU A 90 -11.25 8.29 4.81
C GLU A 90 -10.83 6.95 4.21
N ASN A 91 -9.87 6.97 3.30
CA ASN A 91 -9.29 5.79 2.68
C ASN A 91 -8.06 5.37 3.48
N HIS A 92 -8.21 4.31 4.26
CA HIS A 92 -7.22 3.84 5.22
C HIS A 92 -6.43 2.64 4.71
N TYR A 93 -5.21 2.53 5.22
CA TYR A 93 -4.42 1.31 5.16
C TYR A 93 -3.79 0.99 6.50
N THR A 94 -4.22 -0.11 7.10
CA THR A 94 -3.75 -0.59 8.40
C THR A 94 -2.74 -1.71 8.23
N LEU A 95 -1.65 -1.65 9.00
CA LEU A 95 -0.69 -2.73 9.18
C LEU A 95 -0.84 -3.29 10.59
N LEU A 96 -1.18 -4.58 10.71
CA LEU A 96 -1.21 -5.32 11.97
C LEU A 96 0.07 -6.15 12.14
N ASP A 97 0.49 -6.29 13.38
CA ASP A 97 1.48 -7.31 13.75
C ASP A 97 0.82 -8.71 13.86
N LYS A 98 1.65 -9.73 14.00
CA LYS A 98 1.22 -11.13 14.15
C LYS A 98 0.41 -11.43 15.42
N ASN A 99 0.36 -10.50 16.39
CA ASN A 99 -0.43 -10.59 17.60
C ASN A 99 -1.74 -9.79 17.52
N GLY A 100 -2.05 -9.23 16.34
CA GLY A 100 -3.24 -8.43 16.08
C GLY A 100 -3.15 -6.98 16.58
N GLY A 101 -1.96 -6.53 17.01
CA GLY A 101 -1.71 -5.13 17.36
C GLY A 101 -1.59 -4.25 16.12
N VAL A 102 -2.12 -3.03 16.17
CA VAL A 102 -1.99 -2.04 15.09
C VAL A 102 -0.59 -1.43 15.15
N LEU A 103 0.23 -1.68 14.13
CA LEU A 103 1.55 -1.07 13.95
C LEU A 103 1.46 0.32 13.33
N SER A 104 0.60 0.48 12.34
CA SER A 104 0.30 1.77 11.71
C SER A 104 -1.08 1.76 11.08
N ASP A 105 -1.67 2.94 10.98
CA ASP A 105 -2.88 3.22 10.21
C ASP A 105 -2.66 4.52 9.43
N TYR A 106 -2.65 4.42 8.10
CA TYR A 106 -2.37 5.52 7.18
C TYR A 106 -3.65 5.92 6.47
N VAL A 107 -3.94 7.22 6.44
CA VAL A 107 -5.00 7.82 5.63
C VAL A 107 -4.39 8.38 4.35
N LYS A 108 -4.95 8.05 3.21
CA LYS A 108 -4.52 8.50 1.89
C LYS A 108 -4.44 10.02 1.82
N ILE A 109 -3.26 10.55 1.51
CA ILE A 109 -3.03 12.00 1.43
C ILE A 109 -3.64 12.59 0.17
N HIS A 110 -3.57 11.88 -0.96
CA HIS A 110 -4.08 12.37 -2.23
C HIS A 110 -5.26 11.53 -2.72
N PRO A 111 -6.52 11.89 -2.40
CA PRO A 111 -7.68 11.32 -3.07
C PRO A 111 -7.58 11.49 -4.59
N PHE A 112 -7.98 10.47 -5.35
CA PHE A 112 -7.92 10.49 -6.82
C PHE A 112 -8.98 11.43 -7.41
N SER A 113 -8.66 12.73 -7.46
CA SER A 113 -9.58 13.79 -7.90
C SER A 113 -10.09 13.62 -9.33
N TYR A 114 -9.23 13.10 -10.25
CA TYR A 114 -9.66 12.78 -11.62
C TYR A 114 -10.79 11.75 -11.65
N GLY A 115 -10.82 10.81 -10.70
CA GLY A 115 -11.91 9.85 -10.50
C GLY A 115 -13.04 10.36 -9.60
N GLY A 116 -12.94 11.57 -9.08
CA GLY A 116 -13.93 12.18 -8.19
C GLY A 116 -13.88 11.69 -6.74
N GLU A 117 -12.81 10.98 -6.34
CA GLU A 117 -12.65 10.46 -4.98
C GLU A 117 -12.66 11.60 -3.94
N ASP A 118 -12.09 12.75 -4.27
CA ASP A 118 -12.04 13.97 -3.44
C ASP A 118 -13.41 14.55 -3.04
N ARG A 119 -14.47 14.16 -3.74
CA ARG A 119 -15.85 14.54 -3.39
C ARG A 119 -16.40 13.70 -2.24
N PHE A 120 -15.88 12.48 -2.08
CA PHE A 120 -16.38 11.47 -1.14
C PHE A 120 -15.42 11.15 -0.01
N TYR A 121 -14.14 11.47 -0.16
CA TYR A 121 -13.09 11.16 0.81
C TYR A 121 -12.32 12.41 1.23
N HIS A 122 -11.94 12.45 2.50
CA HIS A 122 -11.01 13.44 3.03
C HIS A 122 -9.57 13.04 2.71
N SER A 123 -8.71 14.06 2.61
CA SER A 123 -7.26 13.87 2.54
C SER A 123 -6.69 13.57 3.91
N GLY A 124 -5.78 12.59 4.00
CA GLY A 124 -4.92 12.44 5.16
C GLY A 124 -3.90 13.58 5.26
N GLU A 125 -3.35 13.76 6.47
CA GLU A 125 -2.40 14.85 6.76
C GLU A 125 -1.07 14.36 7.34
N LYS A 126 -0.92 13.04 7.54
CA LYS A 126 0.21 12.46 8.28
C LYS A 126 0.83 11.28 7.54
N LEU A 127 2.16 11.25 7.54
CA LEU A 127 2.91 10.07 7.16
C LEU A 127 3.03 9.13 8.37
N THR A 128 3.00 7.83 8.10
CA THR A 128 3.17 6.79 9.11
C THR A 128 4.52 6.09 8.98
N SER A 129 4.99 5.52 10.09
CA SER A 129 6.16 4.65 10.14
C SER A 129 5.92 3.59 11.18
N ALA A 130 6.14 2.34 10.83
CA ALA A 130 6.03 1.18 11.69
C ALA A 130 7.32 0.35 11.65
N VAL A 131 7.52 -0.51 12.63
CA VAL A 131 8.60 -1.50 12.60
C VAL A 131 7.98 -2.87 12.37
N LEU A 132 8.42 -3.53 11.30
CA LEU A 132 8.03 -4.90 10.97
C LEU A 132 9.29 -5.74 10.73
N GLY A 133 9.59 -6.63 11.68
CA GLY A 133 10.88 -7.33 11.71
C GLY A 133 12.05 -6.34 11.84
N GLU A 134 12.96 -6.38 10.88
CA GLU A 134 14.11 -5.46 10.79
C GLU A 134 13.82 -4.19 9.99
N PHE A 135 12.67 -4.10 9.30
CA PHE A 135 12.34 -2.98 8.45
C PHE A 135 11.54 -1.90 9.15
N SER A 136 11.90 -0.64 8.92
CA SER A 136 10.99 0.49 9.08
C SER A 136 10.11 0.59 7.82
N VAL A 137 8.79 0.56 8.02
CA VAL A 137 7.79 0.44 6.96
C VAL A 137 6.87 1.66 6.95
N GLY A 138 6.76 2.31 5.80
CA GLY A 138 5.79 3.36 5.54
C GLY A 138 4.74 2.90 4.53
N THR A 139 3.57 3.53 4.55
CA THR A 139 2.51 3.28 3.57
C THR A 139 2.16 4.54 2.82
N LEU A 140 1.92 4.42 1.52
CA LEU A 140 1.39 5.44 0.63
C LEU A 140 0.40 4.76 -0.32
N ILE A 141 -0.82 5.32 -0.49
CA ILE A 141 -1.90 4.61 -1.19
C ILE A 141 -2.05 5.09 -2.63
N CYS A 142 -1.94 4.18 -3.59
CA CYS A 142 -2.38 4.32 -4.98
C CYS A 142 -1.96 5.66 -5.63
N TYR A 143 -2.84 6.65 -5.65
CA TYR A 143 -2.62 7.94 -6.30
C TYR A 143 -1.47 8.73 -5.68
N ASP A 144 -1.11 8.49 -4.40
CA ASP A 144 0.08 9.06 -3.76
C ASP A 144 1.36 8.75 -4.56
N LEU A 145 1.39 7.64 -5.31
CA LEU A 145 2.53 7.25 -6.16
C LEU A 145 2.92 8.32 -7.18
N ARG A 146 2.00 9.22 -7.55
CA ARG A 146 2.26 10.30 -8.52
C ARG A 146 3.03 11.48 -7.93
N PHE A 147 3.11 11.58 -6.61
CA PHE A 147 3.65 12.74 -5.90
C PHE A 147 5.00 12.38 -5.26
N PRO A 148 6.14 12.75 -5.89
CA PRO A 148 7.47 12.41 -5.38
C PRO A 148 7.75 13.02 -4.00
N GLU A 149 7.11 14.12 -3.66
CA GLU A 149 7.30 14.88 -2.42
C GLU A 149 6.98 14.03 -1.19
N VAL A 150 5.83 13.34 -1.20
CA VAL A 150 5.44 12.48 -0.07
C VAL A 150 6.31 11.23 0.03
N PHE A 151 6.78 10.69 -1.09
CA PHE A 151 7.75 9.58 -1.11
C PHE A 151 9.09 10.01 -0.52
N ARG A 152 9.59 11.20 -0.92
CA ARG A 152 10.81 11.77 -0.36
C ARG A 152 10.72 11.95 1.15
N ALA A 153 9.59 12.45 1.65
CA ALA A 153 9.36 12.62 3.07
C ALA A 153 9.24 11.28 3.82
N ALA A 154 8.48 10.32 3.27
CA ALA A 154 8.31 8.99 3.87
C ALA A 154 9.63 8.21 3.95
N ALA A 155 10.47 8.29 2.93
CA ALA A 155 11.75 7.59 2.85
C ALA A 155 12.81 8.09 3.86
N GLN A 156 12.60 9.25 4.49
CA GLN A 156 13.49 9.72 5.56
C GLN A 156 13.47 8.80 6.78
N LYS A 157 12.34 8.14 7.04
CA LYS A 157 12.13 7.29 8.22
C LYS A 157 11.92 5.82 7.88
N ASN A 158 11.65 5.51 6.61
CA ASN A 158 11.28 4.16 6.20
C ASN A 158 12.25 3.61 5.16
N ARG A 159 12.48 2.30 5.23
CA ARG A 159 13.34 1.54 4.32
C ARG A 159 12.56 0.67 3.35
N LEU A 160 11.29 0.40 3.70
CA LEU A 160 10.30 -0.24 2.83
C LEU A 160 9.06 0.65 2.75
N LEU A 161 8.63 0.98 1.53
CA LEU A 161 7.39 1.71 1.29
C LEU A 161 6.37 0.76 0.62
N LEU A 162 5.22 0.59 1.27
CA LEU A 162 4.08 -0.14 0.73
C LEU A 162 3.23 0.80 -0.11
N VAL A 163 2.84 0.35 -1.30
CA VAL A 163 1.96 1.09 -2.22
C VAL A 163 0.79 0.19 -2.62
N PRO A 164 -0.20 0.00 -1.72
CA PRO A 164 -1.43 -0.68 -2.07
C PRO A 164 -2.28 0.17 -3.01
N ALA A 165 -2.92 -0.45 -4.01
CA ALA A 165 -3.61 0.28 -5.06
C ALA A 165 -4.82 -0.46 -5.65
N ASN A 166 -5.75 0.32 -6.20
CA ASN A 166 -6.66 -0.03 -7.29
C ASN A 166 -6.23 0.77 -8.53
N TRP A 167 -5.11 0.38 -9.14
CA TRP A 167 -4.49 1.10 -10.24
C TRP A 167 -5.01 0.63 -11.59
N LEU A 168 -5.58 1.54 -12.35
CA LEU A 168 -6.28 1.25 -13.60
C LEU A 168 -5.35 0.72 -14.70
N HIS A 169 -5.83 -0.27 -15.46
CA HIS A 169 -5.16 -0.88 -16.61
C HIS A 169 -4.59 0.16 -17.60
N GLN A 170 -5.36 1.19 -17.96
CA GLN A 170 -4.92 2.22 -18.92
C GLN A 170 -3.65 2.98 -18.48
N ARG A 171 -3.24 2.84 -17.23
CA ARG A 171 -2.07 3.53 -16.65
C ARG A 171 -1.00 2.58 -16.11
N THR A 172 -1.02 1.32 -16.52
CA THR A 172 -0.05 0.29 -16.10
C THR A 172 1.40 0.68 -16.39
N ALA A 173 1.65 1.34 -17.53
CA ALA A 173 2.99 1.85 -17.83
C ALA A 173 3.48 2.87 -16.77
N HIS A 174 2.58 3.77 -16.32
CA HIS A 174 2.91 4.72 -15.25
C HIS A 174 3.19 4.00 -13.93
N TRP A 175 2.38 2.99 -13.56
CA TRP A 175 2.56 2.17 -12.37
C TRP A 175 3.98 1.61 -12.27
N ARG A 176 4.40 0.91 -13.30
CA ARG A 176 5.72 0.27 -13.38
C ARG A 176 6.87 1.28 -13.32
N ILE A 177 6.77 2.38 -14.06
CA ILE A 177 7.81 3.42 -14.11
C ILE A 177 7.90 4.14 -12.77
N LEU A 178 6.76 4.55 -12.19
CA LEU A 178 6.75 5.32 -10.97
C LEU A 178 7.22 4.51 -9.76
N LEU A 179 6.85 3.25 -9.60
CA LEU A 179 7.36 2.40 -8.52
C LEU A 179 8.89 2.31 -8.56
N ARG A 180 9.48 2.10 -9.74
CA ARG A 180 10.93 2.08 -9.92
C ARG A 180 11.57 3.45 -9.64
N ALA A 181 10.97 4.52 -10.13
CA ALA A 181 11.47 5.87 -9.87
C ALA A 181 11.49 6.18 -8.37
N ARG A 182 10.40 5.85 -7.63
CA ARG A 182 10.33 6.05 -6.17
C ARG A 182 11.39 5.26 -5.41
N ALA A 183 11.68 4.04 -5.85
CA ALA A 183 12.73 3.22 -5.24
C ALA A 183 14.12 3.84 -5.47
N ILE A 184 14.46 4.17 -6.72
CA ILE A 184 15.76 4.71 -7.12
C ILE A 184 16.04 6.06 -6.45
N GLU A 185 15.12 7.02 -6.60
CA GLU A 185 15.34 8.40 -6.12
C GLU A 185 15.42 8.52 -4.60
N ASN A 186 14.83 7.56 -3.87
CA ASN A 186 14.79 7.55 -2.41
C ASN A 186 15.69 6.48 -1.79
N GLN A 187 16.25 5.59 -2.60
CA GLN A 187 17.12 4.48 -2.18
C GLN A 187 16.45 3.65 -1.06
N VAL A 188 15.22 3.19 -1.33
CA VAL A 188 14.40 2.35 -0.46
C VAL A 188 13.74 1.23 -1.26
N TYR A 189 13.32 0.16 -0.57
CA TYR A 189 12.44 -0.82 -1.18
C TYR A 189 11.05 -0.23 -1.40
N VAL A 190 10.43 -0.54 -2.55
CA VAL A 190 9.05 -0.14 -2.86
C VAL A 190 8.25 -1.36 -3.28
N LEU A 191 7.23 -1.69 -2.50
CA LEU A 191 6.30 -2.78 -2.77
C LEU A 191 4.98 -2.22 -3.28
N GLY A 192 4.72 -2.35 -4.58
CA GLY A 192 3.43 -2.05 -5.18
C GLY A 192 2.53 -3.28 -5.18
N VAL A 193 1.34 -3.17 -4.58
CA VAL A 193 0.34 -4.24 -4.57
C VAL A 193 -0.97 -3.74 -5.18
N ASN A 194 -1.28 -4.22 -6.38
CA ASN A 194 -2.47 -3.84 -7.13
C ASN A 194 -3.45 -5.01 -7.21
N CYS A 195 -4.74 -4.72 -7.38
CA CYS A 195 -5.76 -5.73 -7.67
C CYS A 195 -5.80 -6.10 -9.15
N VAL A 196 -6.56 -7.17 -9.47
CA VAL A 196 -6.88 -7.60 -10.83
C VAL A 196 -8.39 -7.68 -11.02
N GLY A 197 -8.82 -7.88 -12.27
CA GLY A 197 -10.22 -8.11 -12.63
C GLY A 197 -10.95 -6.82 -12.98
N GLN A 198 -12.25 -6.82 -12.80
CA GLN A 198 -13.14 -5.72 -13.18
C GLN A 198 -13.98 -5.28 -11.99
N GLN A 199 -14.05 -3.97 -11.76
CA GLN A 199 -14.94 -3.35 -10.78
C GLN A 199 -15.77 -2.29 -11.53
N GLN A 200 -17.06 -2.54 -11.73
CA GLN A 200 -17.94 -1.70 -12.58
C GLN A 200 -17.35 -1.50 -13.99
N SER A 201 -17.05 -0.26 -14.38
CA SER A 201 -16.44 0.11 -15.67
C SER A 201 -14.91 0.09 -15.65
N TYR A 202 -14.29 -0.14 -14.50
CA TYR A 202 -12.83 -0.10 -14.33
C TYR A 202 -12.23 -1.50 -14.47
N THR A 203 -11.13 -1.58 -15.21
CA THR A 203 -10.33 -2.82 -15.36
C THR A 203 -8.98 -2.65 -14.68
N PHE A 204 -8.53 -3.70 -13.98
CA PHE A 204 -7.28 -3.77 -13.25
C PHE A 204 -6.50 -5.00 -13.71
N ASP A 205 -5.23 -4.84 -14.01
CA ASP A 205 -4.37 -5.88 -14.54
C ASP A 205 -3.20 -6.25 -13.61
N GLY A 206 -3.33 -5.91 -12.33
CA GLY A 206 -2.35 -6.27 -11.32
C GLY A 206 -1.00 -5.60 -11.53
N GLN A 207 0.00 -6.37 -11.97
CA GLN A 207 1.38 -5.94 -12.13
C GLN A 207 2.01 -5.50 -10.81
N SER A 208 1.60 -6.17 -9.72
CA SER A 208 2.23 -6.00 -8.42
C SER A 208 3.71 -6.36 -8.49
N CYS A 209 4.56 -5.60 -7.81
CA CYS A 209 5.99 -5.87 -7.84
C CYS A 209 6.70 -5.33 -6.60
N LEU A 210 7.83 -5.92 -6.27
CA LEU A 210 8.81 -5.38 -5.34
C LEU A 210 10.02 -4.86 -6.11
N VAL A 211 10.40 -3.63 -5.83
CA VAL A 211 11.55 -2.93 -6.42
C VAL A 211 12.58 -2.68 -5.32
N ASN A 212 13.86 -2.98 -5.59
CA ASN A 212 14.97 -2.69 -4.67
C ASN A 212 15.45 -1.22 -4.79
N PRO A 213 16.33 -0.74 -3.91
CA PRO A 213 16.85 0.64 -3.95
C PRO A 213 17.58 1.04 -5.24
N GLU A 214 18.00 0.10 -6.08
CA GLU A 214 18.63 0.35 -7.39
C GLU A 214 17.64 0.33 -8.56
N GLY A 215 16.34 0.06 -8.27
CA GLY A 215 15.29 0.00 -9.28
C GLY A 215 15.15 -1.36 -9.97
N GLU A 216 15.79 -2.41 -9.45
CA GLU A 216 15.62 -3.77 -9.94
C GLU A 216 14.32 -4.40 -9.43
N LEU A 217 13.67 -5.16 -10.28
CA LEU A 217 12.46 -5.89 -9.95
C LEU A 217 12.84 -7.24 -9.32
N LEU A 218 12.68 -7.37 -8.00
CA LEU A 218 12.96 -8.61 -7.27
C LEU A 218 11.82 -9.62 -7.37
N CYS A 219 10.59 -9.13 -7.55
CA CYS A 219 9.39 -9.92 -7.76
C CYS A 219 8.43 -9.15 -8.65
N THR A 220 7.78 -9.85 -9.58
CA THR A 220 6.73 -9.28 -10.44
C THR A 220 5.58 -10.26 -10.56
N CYS A 221 4.35 -9.77 -10.43
CA CYS A 221 3.13 -10.50 -10.77
C CYS A 221 2.70 -10.16 -12.21
N GLY A 222 2.02 -11.11 -12.85
CA GLY A 222 1.38 -10.89 -14.15
C GLY A 222 0.05 -10.16 -14.05
N GLY A 223 -0.83 -10.37 -15.02
CA GLY A 223 -2.20 -9.79 -15.05
C GLY A 223 -3.25 -10.65 -14.35
N GLU A 224 -2.87 -11.77 -13.75
CA GLU A 224 -3.79 -12.72 -13.15
C GLU A 224 -3.80 -12.64 -11.62
N LYS A 225 -4.86 -13.11 -11.01
CA LYS A 225 -4.98 -13.31 -9.56
C LYS A 225 -3.84 -14.21 -9.07
N GLN A 226 -3.03 -13.72 -8.13
CA GLN A 226 -1.80 -14.41 -7.72
C GLN A 226 -1.40 -14.09 -6.29
N LEU A 227 -0.97 -15.10 -5.54
CA LEU A 227 -0.25 -14.96 -4.28
C LEU A 227 1.24 -15.22 -4.56
N ALA A 228 2.03 -14.16 -4.61
CA ALA A 228 3.47 -14.24 -4.87
C ALA A 228 4.26 -14.07 -3.57
N TYR A 229 5.51 -14.53 -3.56
CA TYR A 229 6.39 -14.46 -2.40
C TYR A 229 7.74 -13.87 -2.80
N VAL A 230 8.29 -13.04 -1.91
CA VAL A 230 9.62 -12.48 -2.06
C VAL A 230 10.30 -12.40 -0.69
N THR A 231 11.59 -12.66 -0.64
CA THR A 231 12.39 -12.50 0.58
C THR A 231 13.39 -11.37 0.38
N ILE A 232 13.45 -10.45 1.34
CA ILE A 232 14.38 -9.32 1.35
C ILE A 232 15.12 -9.26 2.70
N ALA A 233 16.33 -8.71 2.65
CA ALA A 233 17.10 -8.29 3.82
C ALA A 233 17.17 -6.77 3.87
N ASP A 234 17.33 -6.17 5.05
CA ASP A 234 17.54 -4.72 5.17
C ASP A 234 19.01 -4.37 4.88
N ASP A 235 19.31 -4.21 3.62
CA ASP A 235 20.59 -3.75 3.10
C ASP A 235 20.54 -2.32 2.55
N THR A 236 19.45 -1.59 2.82
CA THR A 236 19.20 -0.22 2.34
C THR A 236 20.36 0.72 2.64
N GLU A 237 20.99 0.58 3.80
CA GLU A 237 22.12 1.42 4.18
C GLU A 237 23.35 1.15 3.30
N GLN A 238 23.55 -0.08 2.83
CA GLN A 238 24.66 -0.41 1.93
C GLN A 238 24.51 0.30 0.58
N PHE A 239 23.29 0.33 0.01
CA PHE A 239 22.99 1.09 -1.21
C PHE A 239 23.24 2.59 -1.01
N ARG A 240 22.79 3.16 0.12
CA ARG A 240 22.99 4.58 0.44
C ARG A 240 24.44 4.95 0.66
N GLN A 241 25.28 4.04 1.15
CA GLN A 241 26.72 4.26 1.29
C GLN A 241 27.45 4.14 -0.04
N ALA A 242 27.04 3.19 -0.90
CA ALA A 242 27.65 2.98 -2.19
C ALA A 242 27.42 4.17 -3.15
N PHE A 243 26.22 4.78 -3.12
CA PHE A 243 25.88 5.93 -3.94
C PHE A 243 25.03 6.94 -3.15
N PRO A 244 25.65 7.84 -2.36
CA PRO A 244 24.98 8.60 -1.31
C PRO A 244 24.15 9.81 -1.79
N THR A 245 23.31 9.67 -2.82
CA THR A 245 22.49 10.76 -3.39
C THR A 245 21.53 11.39 -2.40
N CYS A 246 21.07 10.63 -1.41
CA CYS A 246 20.18 11.15 -0.36
C CYS A 246 20.83 12.25 0.50
N ARG A 247 22.18 12.32 0.55
CA ARG A 247 22.92 13.38 1.27
C ARG A 247 22.94 14.71 0.54
N ASP A 248 22.75 14.69 -0.79
CA ASP A 248 22.80 15.88 -1.65
C ASP A 248 21.46 16.62 -1.71
N VAL A 249 20.42 16.07 -1.06
CA VAL A 249 19.08 16.65 -1.04
C VAL A 249 19.08 17.96 -0.24
N LYS A 250 18.64 19.06 -0.85
CA LYS A 250 18.68 20.42 -0.30
C LYS A 250 17.28 20.86 0.16
N ILE A 251 16.70 20.17 1.14
CA ILE A 251 15.34 20.42 1.61
C ILE A 251 15.03 21.91 1.90
N PRO A 252 15.91 22.67 2.62
CA PRO A 252 15.63 24.10 2.86
C PRO A 252 15.51 24.93 1.59
N LEU A 253 16.33 24.60 0.56
CA LEU A 253 16.26 25.29 -0.73
C LEU A 253 14.97 24.91 -1.47
N TYR A 254 14.61 23.63 -1.49
CA TYR A 254 13.40 23.18 -2.19
C TYR A 254 12.15 23.80 -1.59
N ARG A 255 12.06 23.87 -0.27
CA ARG A 255 10.97 24.56 0.42
C ARG A 255 10.83 26.01 -0.06
N LYS A 256 11.94 26.77 -0.09
CA LYS A 256 11.94 28.15 -0.59
C LYS A 256 11.48 28.24 -2.05
N LEU A 257 11.98 27.35 -2.93
CA LEU A 257 11.58 27.34 -4.34
C LEU A 257 10.07 27.09 -4.52
N TYR A 258 9.46 26.25 -3.67
CA TYR A 258 8.01 26.05 -3.70
C TYR A 258 7.25 27.28 -3.19
N GLU A 259 7.72 27.93 -2.13
CA GLU A 259 7.13 29.18 -1.60
C GLU A 259 7.19 30.35 -2.62
N ASP A 260 8.20 30.36 -3.50
CA ASP A 260 8.37 31.40 -4.55
C ASP A 260 7.48 31.13 -5.78
N ILE A 261 6.90 29.93 -5.95
CA ILE A 261 6.09 29.52 -7.12
C ILE A 261 4.59 29.55 -6.82
N PHE A 262 4.20 29.24 -5.61
CA PHE A 262 2.83 29.12 -5.14
C PHE A 262 2.49 30.15 -4.06
#